data_c2ceef4faa58ab9066d068a44a490fc6
#
_entry.id   c2ceef4faa58ab9066d068a44a490fc6
#
_cell.length_a   1.000
_cell.length_b   1.000
_cell.length_c   1.000
_cell.angle_alpha   90.00
_cell.angle_beta   90.00
_cell.angle_gamma   90.00
#
_symmetry.space_group_name_H-M   'P 1'
#
loop_
_entity.id
_entity.type
_entity.pdbx_description
1 polymer ?
#
loop_
_entity_poly.entity_id
_entity_poly.type
_entity_poly.pdbx_seq_one_letter_code
_entity_poly.pdbx_strand_id
1 'polypeptide(L)'
;AIAAFLPYSTKLNEILTNLLASDTSFDSPYAQQREHKKIAIVAFSSNSSLCGGFNANIIKELSATVASYSKSVGKENVSIYPIGKKVLDFANKSGLQPVHNPTFLEMADKPAFALILELSRELISKFLSGELDQIVLIYTHFKSMGVQEVTNKIYLPFDLQGAQDKAQQDAVSEKISTATDYILEPSKEILLSHLIPKVLASNLFAALLDSNLSLIHI
;
A
#
# COMPACT_ATOMS: atom_id res chain seq x y z
N ALA A 1 4.40 -17.01 -10.25
CA ALA A 1 4.47 -16.12 -9.08
C ALA A 1 3.11 -15.48 -8.76
N ILE A 2 2.42 -14.84 -9.72
CA ILE A 2 1.10 -14.20 -9.49
C ILE A 2 0.04 -15.24 -9.10
N ALA A 3 0.02 -16.40 -9.73
CA ALA A 3 -0.95 -17.48 -9.43
C ALA A 3 -0.84 -18.02 -8.00
N ALA A 4 0.35 -17.99 -7.39
CA ALA A 4 0.56 -18.39 -5.99
C ALA A 4 0.24 -17.27 -4.99
N PHE A 5 0.39 -16.01 -5.43
CA PHE A 5 0.15 -14.84 -4.59
C PHE A 5 -1.34 -14.60 -4.30
N LEU A 6 -2.21 -14.74 -5.31
CA LEU A 6 -3.65 -14.48 -5.16
C LEU A 6 -4.32 -15.33 -4.05
N PRO A 7 -4.13 -16.66 -4.00
CA PRO A 7 -4.66 -17.48 -2.91
C PRO A 7 -4.12 -17.07 -1.53
N TYR A 8 -2.84 -16.71 -1.45
CA TYR A 8 -2.20 -16.24 -0.23
C TYR A 8 -2.82 -14.92 0.26
N SER A 9 -2.96 -13.93 -0.63
CA SER A 9 -3.57 -12.63 -0.33
C SER A 9 -5.03 -12.79 0.08
N THR A 10 -5.80 -13.61 -0.63
CA THR A 10 -7.20 -13.92 -0.28
C THR A 10 -7.32 -14.52 1.10
N LYS A 11 -6.46 -15.48 1.44
CA LYS A 11 -6.47 -16.13 2.76
C LYS A 11 -6.11 -15.17 3.90
N LEU A 12 -5.13 -14.30 3.70
CA LEU A 12 -4.78 -13.27 4.67
C LEU A 12 -5.96 -12.31 4.94
N ASN A 13 -6.61 -11.84 3.89
CA ASN A 13 -7.76 -10.95 4.02
C ASN A 13 -8.95 -11.64 4.68
N GLU A 14 -9.21 -12.90 4.38
CA GLU A 14 -10.25 -13.71 5.01
C GLU A 14 -10.00 -13.85 6.53
N ILE A 15 -8.78 -14.19 6.93
CA ILE A 15 -8.41 -14.31 8.35
C ILE A 15 -8.56 -12.95 9.05
N LEU A 16 -8.08 -11.86 8.44
CA LEU A 16 -8.22 -10.51 8.99
C LEU A 16 -9.70 -10.14 9.17
N THR A 17 -10.52 -10.37 8.17
CA THR A 17 -11.97 -10.10 8.20
C THR A 17 -12.64 -10.87 9.33
N ASN A 18 -12.35 -12.15 9.47
CA ASN A 18 -12.93 -12.99 10.53
C ASN A 18 -12.50 -12.52 11.93
N LEU A 19 -11.24 -12.13 12.12
CA LEU A 19 -10.76 -11.62 13.40
C LEU A 19 -11.39 -10.27 13.76
N LEU A 20 -11.56 -9.37 12.79
CA LEU A 20 -12.12 -8.04 13.01
C LEU A 20 -13.64 -8.06 13.20
N ALA A 21 -14.36 -8.99 12.57
CA ALA A 21 -15.81 -9.13 12.72
C ALA A 21 -16.24 -9.51 14.15
N SER A 22 -15.36 -10.16 14.91
CA SER A 22 -15.68 -10.66 16.24
C SER A 22 -15.29 -9.72 17.39
N ASP A 23 -14.61 -8.59 17.13
CA ASP A 23 -14.22 -7.60 18.14
C ASP A 23 -14.08 -6.20 17.55
N THR A 24 -14.78 -5.24 18.13
CA THR A 24 -14.79 -3.83 17.70
C THR A 24 -13.88 -2.93 18.53
N SER A 25 -13.23 -3.45 19.58
CA SER A 25 -12.47 -2.67 20.55
C SER A 25 -10.95 -2.77 20.38
N PHE A 26 -10.47 -3.32 19.26
CA PHE A 26 -9.06 -3.52 19.03
C PHE A 26 -8.34 -2.22 18.65
N ASP A 27 -7.26 -1.90 19.36
CA ASP A 27 -6.31 -0.84 19.03
C ASP A 27 -5.00 -1.42 18.49
N SER A 28 -4.38 -0.74 17.54
CA SER A 28 -3.17 -1.21 16.88
C SER A 28 -2.17 -0.07 16.67
N PRO A 29 -0.86 -0.29 16.96
CA PRO A 29 0.17 0.68 16.65
C PRO A 29 0.29 0.98 15.15
N TYR A 30 -0.12 0.06 14.27
CA TYR A 30 -0.16 0.26 12.81
C TYR A 30 -1.30 1.18 12.36
N ALA A 31 -2.33 1.36 13.19
CA ALA A 31 -3.49 2.22 12.92
C ALA A 31 -3.45 3.56 13.65
N GLN A 32 -2.37 3.85 14.37
CA GLN A 32 -2.24 5.05 15.18
C GLN A 32 -2.27 6.32 14.33
N GLN A 33 -3.29 7.14 14.52
CA GLN A 33 -3.37 8.49 13.94
C GLN A 33 -2.52 9.45 14.77
N ARG A 34 -1.77 10.29 14.09
CA ARG A 34 -0.97 11.35 14.74
C ARG A 34 -0.86 12.56 13.83
N GLU A 35 -0.40 13.68 14.39
CA GLU A 35 -0.13 14.88 13.61
C GLU A 35 0.88 14.59 12.50
N HIS A 36 0.54 15.00 11.28
CA HIS A 36 1.40 14.77 10.12
C HIS A 36 2.52 15.80 10.11
N LYS A 37 3.75 15.33 10.30
CA LYS A 37 4.99 16.13 10.18
C LYS A 37 5.88 15.62 9.06
N LYS A 38 5.92 14.32 8.84
CA LYS A 38 6.74 13.67 7.80
C LYS A 38 5.92 12.64 7.03
N ILE A 39 5.84 12.86 5.72
CA ILE A 39 5.05 12.07 4.78
C ILE A 39 5.97 11.35 3.81
N ALA A 40 5.69 10.08 3.54
CA ALA A 40 6.29 9.34 2.44
C ALA A 40 5.25 9.01 1.37
N ILE A 41 5.63 9.14 0.12
CA ILE A 41 4.80 8.77 -1.03
C ILE A 41 5.54 7.70 -1.81
N VAL A 42 4.95 6.50 -1.91
CA VAL A 42 5.43 5.40 -2.75
C VAL A 42 4.66 5.48 -4.06
N ALA A 43 5.33 5.81 -5.14
CA ALA A 43 4.71 5.97 -6.45
C ALA A 43 5.29 4.98 -7.46
N PHE A 44 4.41 4.33 -8.21
CA PHE A 44 4.74 3.26 -9.14
C PHE A 44 4.66 3.77 -10.58
N SER A 45 5.78 3.72 -11.29
CA SER A 45 5.88 4.03 -12.71
C SER A 45 6.63 2.95 -13.46
N SER A 46 6.67 3.05 -14.78
CA SER A 46 7.52 2.19 -15.60
C SER A 46 8.95 2.72 -15.72
N ASN A 47 9.87 1.87 -16.16
CA ASN A 47 11.21 2.27 -16.60
C ASN A 47 11.20 2.78 -18.06
N SER A 48 10.20 2.41 -18.85
CA SER A 48 10.04 2.76 -20.25
C SER A 48 9.29 4.09 -20.44
N SER A 49 9.53 4.73 -21.59
CA SER A 49 8.79 5.90 -22.04
C SER A 49 7.59 5.56 -22.95
N LEU A 50 7.60 4.36 -23.53
CA LEU A 50 6.61 3.91 -24.51
C LEU A 50 5.45 3.19 -23.83
N CYS A 51 4.65 3.93 -23.06
CA CYS A 51 3.53 3.38 -22.29
C CYS A 51 2.33 4.35 -22.24
N GLY A 52 2.03 5.01 -23.37
CA GLY A 52 0.88 5.89 -23.49
C GLY A 52 0.79 6.94 -22.36
N GLY A 53 -0.39 7.11 -21.79
CA GLY A 53 -0.65 8.01 -20.66
C GLY A 53 -0.25 7.51 -19.27
N PHE A 54 0.20 6.26 -19.15
CA PHE A 54 0.45 5.62 -17.87
C PHE A 54 1.34 6.45 -16.93
N ASN A 55 2.56 6.76 -17.37
CA ASN A 55 3.50 7.55 -16.55
C ASN A 55 3.03 8.99 -16.35
N ALA A 56 2.44 9.60 -17.38
CA ALA A 56 1.94 10.98 -17.31
C ALA A 56 0.84 11.13 -16.25
N ASN A 57 -0.07 10.17 -16.17
CA ASN A 57 -1.15 10.16 -15.19
C ASN A 57 -0.62 9.95 -13.75
N ILE A 58 0.33 9.06 -13.56
CA ILE A 58 1.00 8.86 -12.25
C ILE A 58 1.72 10.14 -11.82
N ILE A 59 2.49 10.76 -12.71
CA ILE A 59 3.24 12.00 -12.42
C ILE A 59 2.29 13.16 -12.10
N LYS A 60 1.18 13.27 -12.81
CA LYS A 60 0.15 14.27 -12.53
C LYS A 60 -0.42 14.11 -11.12
N GLU A 61 -0.82 12.90 -10.74
CA GLU A 61 -1.34 12.61 -9.40
C GLU A 61 -0.26 12.84 -8.32
N LEU A 62 0.96 12.36 -8.56
CA LEU A 62 2.08 12.58 -7.65
C LEU A 62 2.36 14.07 -7.43
N SER A 63 2.39 14.85 -8.50
CA SER A 63 2.60 16.31 -8.43
C SER A 63 1.54 17.00 -7.59
N ALA A 64 0.27 16.66 -7.81
CA ALA A 64 -0.85 17.20 -7.02
C ALA A 64 -0.77 16.80 -5.54
N THR A 65 -0.42 15.55 -5.27
CA THR A 65 -0.28 15.02 -3.91
C THR A 65 0.87 15.68 -3.17
N VAL A 66 2.04 15.81 -3.81
CA VAL A 66 3.20 16.52 -3.24
C VAL A 66 2.84 17.99 -2.96
N ALA A 67 2.18 18.68 -3.88
CA ALA A 67 1.76 20.06 -3.68
C ALA A 67 0.82 20.22 -2.48
N SER A 68 -0.12 19.28 -2.31
CA SER A 68 -1.05 19.27 -1.18
C SER A 68 -0.32 19.09 0.16
N TYR A 69 0.51 18.06 0.29
CA TYR A 69 1.24 17.81 1.53
C TYR A 69 2.29 18.87 1.82
N SER A 70 2.96 19.40 0.80
CA SER A 70 3.98 20.46 0.99
C SER A 70 3.41 21.73 1.61
N LYS A 71 2.12 22.03 1.38
CA LYS A 71 1.44 23.17 2.02
C LYS A 71 1.25 22.97 3.52
N SER A 72 1.10 21.75 3.98
CA SER A 72 0.82 21.44 5.38
C SER A 72 2.08 21.13 6.18
N VAL A 73 3.05 20.40 5.60
CA VAL A 73 4.23 19.94 6.33
C VAL A 73 5.55 20.53 5.85
N GLY A 74 5.56 21.24 4.72
CA GLY A 74 6.79 21.67 4.03
C GLY A 74 7.31 20.62 3.04
N LYS A 75 7.87 21.08 1.92
CA LYS A 75 8.38 20.22 0.86
C LYS A 75 9.50 19.28 1.31
N GLU A 76 10.35 19.76 2.22
CA GLU A 76 11.47 19.04 2.82
C GLU A 76 11.04 17.83 3.67
N ASN A 77 9.78 17.82 4.10
CA ASN A 77 9.20 16.75 4.91
C ASN A 77 8.35 15.76 4.10
N VAL A 78 8.40 15.86 2.77
CA VAL A 78 7.75 14.91 1.84
C VAL A 78 8.83 14.12 1.12
N SER A 79 8.98 12.84 1.46
CA SER A 79 9.91 11.92 0.81
C SER A 79 9.21 11.09 -0.27
N ILE A 80 9.94 10.78 -1.34
CA ILE A 80 9.43 9.99 -2.46
C ILE A 80 10.17 8.66 -2.52
N TYR A 81 9.41 7.57 -2.57
CA TYR A 81 9.89 6.20 -2.85
C TYR A 81 9.55 5.87 -4.31
N PRO A 82 10.48 6.07 -5.25
CA PRO A 82 10.19 5.98 -6.67
C PRO A 82 10.36 4.54 -7.17
N ILE A 83 9.26 3.82 -7.29
CA ILE A 83 9.26 2.50 -7.91
C ILE A 83 9.14 2.70 -9.43
N GLY A 84 10.27 2.66 -10.12
CA GLY A 84 10.39 2.93 -11.55
C GLY A 84 11.06 4.25 -11.89
N LYS A 85 11.70 4.25 -13.06
CA LYS A 85 12.59 5.34 -13.50
C LYS A 85 11.85 6.67 -13.70
N LYS A 86 10.60 6.65 -14.18
CA LYS A 86 9.91 7.89 -14.52
C LYS A 86 9.54 8.72 -13.30
N VAL A 87 9.15 8.10 -12.20
CA VAL A 87 8.95 8.79 -10.93
C VAL A 87 10.27 9.30 -10.37
N LEU A 88 11.36 8.51 -10.47
CA LEU A 88 12.70 8.94 -10.03
C LEU A 88 13.16 10.17 -10.80
N ASP A 89 13.06 10.16 -12.13
CA ASP A 89 13.43 11.27 -12.99
C ASP A 89 12.60 12.55 -12.66
N PHE A 90 11.31 12.38 -12.44
CA PHE A 90 10.43 13.47 -12.04
C PHE A 90 10.83 14.05 -10.68
N ALA A 91 11.07 13.21 -9.68
CA ALA A 91 11.46 13.65 -8.35
C ALA A 91 12.76 14.45 -8.36
N ASN A 92 13.77 13.97 -9.10
CA ASN A 92 15.05 14.67 -9.28
C ASN A 92 14.87 16.04 -9.95
N LYS A 93 14.11 16.10 -11.05
CA LYS A 93 13.85 17.35 -11.79
C LYS A 93 13.04 18.37 -10.99
N SER A 94 12.16 17.90 -10.13
CA SER A 94 11.29 18.75 -9.31
C SER A 94 11.95 19.20 -8.00
N GLY A 95 13.22 18.84 -7.77
CA GLY A 95 13.92 19.16 -6.52
C GLY A 95 13.31 18.52 -5.30
N LEU A 96 12.65 17.38 -5.48
CA LEU A 96 12.24 16.48 -4.42
C LEU A 96 13.45 15.61 -4.02
N GLN A 97 13.42 15.07 -2.81
CA GLN A 97 14.47 14.16 -2.34
C GLN A 97 13.98 12.71 -2.46
N PRO A 98 14.22 12.02 -3.59
CA PRO A 98 13.83 10.63 -3.70
C PRO A 98 14.74 9.74 -2.87
N VAL A 99 14.17 8.69 -2.29
CA VAL A 99 14.94 7.62 -1.66
C VAL A 99 15.61 6.80 -2.76
N HIS A 100 16.95 6.73 -2.70
CA HIS A 100 17.73 5.99 -3.68
C HIS A 100 17.91 4.53 -3.24
N ASN A 101 17.31 3.63 -4.02
CA ASN A 101 17.51 2.19 -3.88
C ASN A 101 17.48 1.55 -5.28
N PRO A 102 18.56 0.90 -5.73
CA PRO A 102 18.62 0.30 -7.06
C PRO A 102 17.55 -0.78 -7.28
N THR A 103 17.08 -1.44 -6.23
CA THR A 103 16.04 -2.46 -6.32
C THR A 103 14.69 -1.89 -6.76
N PHE A 104 14.46 -0.58 -6.59
CA PHE A 104 13.20 0.06 -6.99
C PHE A 104 13.00 0.05 -8.50
N LEU A 105 14.07 0.17 -9.28
CA LEU A 105 14.00 0.05 -10.74
C LEU A 105 13.79 -1.41 -11.16
N GLU A 106 14.43 -2.35 -10.47
CA GLU A 106 14.26 -3.78 -10.72
C GLU A 106 12.81 -4.23 -10.45
N MET A 107 12.21 -3.78 -9.34
CA MET A 107 10.82 -4.09 -8.99
C MET A 107 9.83 -3.65 -10.08
N ALA A 108 10.07 -2.53 -10.74
CA ALA A 108 9.19 -2.02 -11.80
C ALA A 108 9.15 -2.93 -13.02
N ASP A 109 10.26 -3.58 -13.37
CA ASP A 109 10.35 -4.49 -14.51
C ASP A 109 10.08 -5.95 -14.13
N LYS A 110 10.51 -6.36 -12.93
CA LYS A 110 10.44 -7.73 -12.44
C LYS A 110 9.85 -7.75 -11.02
N PRO A 111 8.53 -7.74 -10.89
CA PRO A 111 7.89 -7.80 -9.58
C PRO A 111 8.32 -9.03 -8.80
N ALA A 112 8.91 -8.80 -7.62
CA ALA A 112 9.36 -9.85 -6.72
C ALA A 112 8.86 -9.57 -5.31
N PHE A 113 8.14 -10.53 -4.72
CA PHE A 113 7.58 -10.39 -3.38
C PHE A 113 8.65 -10.14 -2.31
N ALA A 114 9.82 -10.79 -2.44
CA ALA A 114 10.92 -10.60 -1.48
C ALA A 114 11.39 -9.14 -1.39
N LEU A 115 11.51 -8.44 -2.52
CA LEU A 115 11.91 -7.02 -2.55
C LEU A 115 10.81 -6.12 -1.96
N ILE A 116 9.56 -6.41 -2.24
CA ILE A 116 8.41 -5.70 -1.67
C ILE A 116 8.32 -5.93 -0.16
N LEU A 117 8.60 -7.14 0.30
CA LEU A 117 8.61 -7.45 1.73
C LEU A 117 9.67 -6.63 2.49
N GLU A 118 10.86 -6.46 1.91
CA GLU A 118 11.91 -5.60 2.47
C GLU A 118 11.45 -4.14 2.54
N LEU A 119 10.88 -3.61 1.45
CA LEU A 119 10.33 -2.25 1.42
C LEU A 119 9.20 -2.06 2.44
N SER A 120 8.28 -3.00 2.51
CA SER A 120 7.18 -2.97 3.48
C SER A 120 7.69 -2.93 4.92
N ARG A 121 8.68 -3.76 5.25
CA ARG A 121 9.31 -3.78 6.57
C ARG A 121 10.00 -2.45 6.91
N GLU A 122 10.68 -1.85 5.94
CA GLU A 122 11.32 -0.53 6.12
C GLU A 122 10.26 0.54 6.40
N LEU A 123 9.20 0.62 5.60
CA LEU A 123 8.12 1.58 5.76
C LEU A 123 7.40 1.43 7.10
N ILE A 124 7.08 0.20 7.50
CA ILE A 124 6.46 -0.12 8.78
C ILE A 124 7.38 0.31 9.94
N SER A 125 8.66 -0.03 9.87
CA SER A 125 9.64 0.35 10.90
C SER A 125 9.72 1.87 11.09
N LYS A 126 9.79 2.62 9.99
CA LYS A 126 9.83 4.09 10.03
C LYS A 126 8.53 4.70 10.54
N PHE A 127 7.39 4.08 10.24
CA PHE A 127 6.11 4.50 10.79
C PHE A 127 6.03 4.24 12.29
N LEU A 128 6.37 3.04 12.76
CA LEU A 128 6.32 2.68 14.18
C LEU A 128 7.30 3.49 15.02
N SER A 129 8.48 3.84 14.49
CA SER A 129 9.47 4.67 15.19
C SER A 129 9.12 6.16 15.25
N GLY A 130 8.11 6.60 14.49
CA GLY A 130 7.76 8.03 14.38
C GLY A 130 8.62 8.81 13.39
N GLU A 131 9.49 8.16 12.62
CA GLU A 131 10.24 8.78 11.54
C GLU A 131 9.35 9.19 10.36
N LEU A 132 8.26 8.45 10.13
CA LEU A 132 7.20 8.78 9.18
C LEU A 132 5.85 8.76 9.89
N ASP A 133 5.01 9.75 9.61
CA ASP A 133 3.69 9.88 10.21
C ASP A 133 2.57 9.38 9.29
N GLN A 134 2.81 9.41 8.00
CA GLN A 134 1.88 8.89 6.99
C GLN A 134 2.62 8.39 5.76
N ILE A 135 2.12 7.33 5.17
CA ILE A 135 2.64 6.73 3.94
C ILE A 135 1.48 6.57 2.97
N VAL A 136 1.68 7.08 1.76
CA VAL A 136 0.68 7.10 0.69
C VAL A 136 1.18 6.27 -0.48
N LEU A 137 0.30 5.50 -1.13
CA LEU A 137 0.57 4.79 -2.38
C LEU A 137 -0.10 5.49 -3.54
N ILE A 138 0.64 5.67 -4.63
CA ILE A 138 0.11 6.12 -5.92
C ILE A 138 0.49 5.08 -6.98
N TYR A 139 -0.50 4.42 -7.55
CA TYR A 139 -0.32 3.37 -8.54
C TYR A 139 -1.47 3.33 -9.53
N THR A 140 -1.33 2.57 -10.60
CA THR A 140 -2.38 2.38 -11.58
C THR A 140 -3.11 1.06 -11.31
N HIS A 141 -4.41 1.15 -11.08
CA HIS A 141 -5.30 -0.01 -10.94
C HIS A 141 -5.80 -0.44 -12.33
N PHE A 142 -5.63 -1.71 -12.64
CA PHE A 142 -6.14 -2.33 -13.86
C PHE A 142 -7.60 -2.74 -13.66
N LYS A 143 -8.53 -2.06 -14.32
CA LYS A 143 -9.96 -2.42 -14.29
C LYS A 143 -10.33 -3.38 -15.42
N SER A 144 -9.88 -3.09 -16.64
CA SER A 144 -10.12 -3.90 -17.84
C SER A 144 -9.19 -3.45 -18.96
N MET A 145 -9.16 -4.19 -20.07
CA MET A 145 -8.43 -3.74 -21.27
C MET A 145 -8.92 -2.36 -21.70
N GLY A 146 -8.00 -1.40 -21.74
CA GLY A 146 -8.29 -0.01 -22.11
C GLY A 146 -8.86 0.88 -20.99
N VAL A 147 -9.12 0.35 -19.79
CA VAL A 147 -9.57 1.12 -18.63
C VAL A 147 -8.60 0.98 -17.48
N GLN A 148 -7.87 2.06 -17.23
CA GLN A 148 -6.88 2.16 -16.17
C GLN A 148 -7.21 3.36 -15.28
N GLU A 149 -7.06 3.21 -13.98
CA GLU A 149 -7.36 4.26 -13.02
C GLU A 149 -6.18 4.48 -12.09
N VAL A 150 -5.74 5.73 -12.00
CA VAL A 150 -4.74 6.09 -10.98
C VAL A 150 -5.41 6.04 -9.61
N THR A 151 -4.81 5.28 -8.73
CA THR A 151 -5.26 5.11 -7.34
C THR A 151 -4.29 5.83 -6.41
N ASN A 152 -4.82 6.63 -5.51
CA ASN A 152 -4.12 7.31 -4.44
C ASN A 152 -4.77 6.90 -3.13
N LYS A 153 -4.03 6.18 -2.28
CA LYS A 153 -4.56 5.69 -1.00
C LYS A 153 -3.53 5.74 0.11
N ILE A 154 -4.01 5.91 1.34
CA ILE A 154 -3.17 5.83 2.54
C ILE A 154 -2.80 4.36 2.78
N TYR A 155 -1.49 4.11 2.92
CA TYR A 155 -0.93 2.80 3.26
C TYR A 155 -0.74 2.64 4.76
N LEU A 156 -0.15 3.62 5.41
CA LEU A 156 -0.04 3.76 6.86
C LEU A 156 -0.41 5.19 7.26
N PRO A 157 -1.15 5.41 8.35
CA PRO A 157 -1.71 4.40 9.28
C PRO A 157 -2.67 3.43 8.57
N PHE A 158 -2.70 2.19 9.07
CA PHE A 158 -3.63 1.16 8.58
C PHE A 158 -5.08 1.55 8.90
N ASP A 159 -5.98 1.47 7.94
CA ASP A 159 -7.40 1.78 8.12
C ASP A 159 -8.14 0.60 8.79
N LEU A 160 -7.96 0.50 10.10
CA LEU A 160 -8.54 -0.56 10.91
C LEU A 160 -10.07 -0.42 10.98
N GLN A 161 -10.59 0.81 11.09
CA GLN A 161 -12.04 1.06 11.14
C GLN A 161 -12.72 0.66 9.82
N GLY A 162 -12.16 1.08 8.69
CA GLY A 162 -12.68 0.69 7.38
C GLY A 162 -12.64 -0.81 7.14
N ALA A 163 -11.60 -1.50 7.62
CA ALA A 163 -11.51 -2.96 7.57
C ALA A 163 -12.56 -3.63 8.46
N GLN A 164 -12.84 -3.09 9.65
CA GLN A 164 -13.88 -3.57 10.55
C GLN A 164 -15.28 -3.36 9.95
N ASP A 165 -15.56 -2.18 9.41
CA ASP A 165 -16.84 -1.86 8.78
C ASP A 165 -17.12 -2.79 7.59
N LYS A 166 -16.12 -3.06 6.76
CA LYS A 166 -16.22 -4.01 5.66
C LYS A 166 -16.48 -5.42 6.15
N ALA A 167 -15.77 -5.87 7.19
CA ALA A 167 -15.94 -7.19 7.78
C ALA A 167 -17.37 -7.40 8.31
N GLN A 168 -17.98 -6.37 8.92
CA GLN A 168 -19.34 -6.43 9.41
C GLN A 168 -20.37 -6.45 8.25
N GLN A 169 -20.13 -5.70 7.18
CA GLN A 169 -21.03 -5.72 5.99
C GLN A 169 -20.99 -7.07 5.28
N ASP A 170 -19.81 -7.67 5.13
CA ASP A 170 -19.66 -8.99 4.54
C ASP A 170 -20.33 -10.08 5.39
N ALA A 171 -20.21 -10.00 6.71
CA ALA A 171 -20.88 -10.92 7.64
C ALA A 171 -22.41 -10.83 7.60
N VAL A 172 -22.96 -9.64 7.30
CA VAL A 172 -24.41 -9.43 7.16
C VAL A 172 -24.92 -9.93 5.80
N SER A 173 -24.15 -9.78 4.73
CA SER A 173 -24.53 -10.19 3.38
C SER A 173 -24.37 -11.69 3.13
N GLU A 174 -23.41 -12.33 3.76
CA GLU A 174 -23.31 -13.78 3.80
C GLU A 174 -23.97 -14.28 5.07
N LYS A 175 -25.14 -14.94 4.95
CA LYS A 175 -25.74 -15.74 6.02
C LYS A 175 -24.84 -16.93 6.35
N ILE A 176 -23.59 -16.71 6.72
CA ILE A 176 -22.69 -17.72 7.24
C ILE A 176 -22.72 -17.61 8.75
N SER A 177 -23.69 -18.32 9.34
CA SER A 177 -23.62 -18.76 10.70
C SER A 177 -22.48 -19.77 10.84
N THR A 178 -21.27 -19.32 11.03
CA THR A 178 -20.26 -20.08 11.71
C THR A 178 -19.49 -19.10 12.59
N ALA A 179 -20.12 -18.75 13.71
CA ALA A 179 -19.36 -18.43 14.90
C ALA A 179 -18.57 -19.70 15.26
N THR A 180 -17.51 -19.95 14.54
CA THR A 180 -16.48 -20.83 15.02
C THR A 180 -15.77 -20.00 16.07
N ASP A 181 -16.14 -20.17 17.32
CA ASP A 181 -15.34 -19.76 18.46
C ASP A 181 -14.01 -20.48 18.33
N TYR A 182 -13.08 -19.86 17.58
CA TYR A 182 -11.69 -20.26 17.67
C TYR A 182 -11.25 -19.93 19.09
N ILE A 183 -10.93 -20.97 19.85
CA ILE A 183 -10.14 -20.81 21.08
C ILE A 183 -8.78 -20.31 20.61
N LEU A 184 -8.63 -18.96 20.61
CA LEU A 184 -7.42 -18.32 20.12
C LEU A 184 -6.40 -18.28 21.26
N GLU A 185 -5.49 -19.23 21.28
CA GLU A 185 -4.20 -19.10 21.94
C GLU A 185 -3.13 -19.00 20.85
N PRO A 186 -2.39 -17.92 20.79
CA PRO A 186 -2.30 -16.71 21.62
C PRO A 186 -3.48 -15.74 21.42
N SER A 187 -3.56 -14.68 22.26
CA SER A 187 -4.64 -13.71 22.23
C SER A 187 -4.85 -13.12 20.82
N LYS A 188 -6.07 -12.68 20.52
CA LYS A 188 -6.47 -12.05 19.27
C LYS A 188 -5.58 -10.84 18.90
N GLU A 189 -5.20 -10.05 19.88
CA GLU A 189 -4.30 -8.90 19.73
C GLU A 189 -2.92 -9.32 19.23
N ILE A 190 -2.36 -10.41 19.74
CA ILE A 190 -1.09 -10.98 19.28
C ILE A 190 -1.22 -11.48 17.84
N LEU A 191 -2.29 -12.17 17.48
CA LEU A 191 -2.55 -12.64 16.13
C LEU A 191 -2.67 -11.47 15.15
N LEU A 192 -3.40 -10.40 15.49
CA LEU A 192 -3.53 -9.21 14.67
C LEU A 192 -2.19 -8.47 14.52
N SER A 193 -1.37 -8.41 15.57
CA SER A 193 -0.03 -7.81 15.51
C SER A 193 0.91 -8.53 14.55
N HIS A 194 0.74 -9.83 14.34
CA HIS A 194 1.50 -10.61 13.35
C HIS A 194 0.85 -10.58 11.96
N LEU A 195 -0.48 -10.49 11.90
CA LEU A 195 -1.22 -10.54 10.63
C LEU A 195 -1.16 -9.23 9.86
N ILE A 196 -1.30 -8.07 10.53
CA ILE A 196 -1.34 -6.76 9.87
C ILE A 196 -0.07 -6.47 9.05
N PRO A 197 1.16 -6.73 9.51
CA PRO A 197 2.35 -6.57 8.68
C PRO A 197 2.33 -7.43 7.40
N LYS A 198 1.79 -8.64 7.47
CA LYS A 198 1.64 -9.52 6.30
C LYS A 198 0.59 -8.99 5.31
N VAL A 199 -0.51 -8.47 5.81
CA VAL A 199 -1.54 -7.80 4.99
C VAL A 199 -0.96 -6.56 4.32
N LEU A 200 -0.20 -5.74 5.02
CA LEU A 200 0.47 -4.57 4.48
C LEU A 200 1.47 -4.93 3.36
N ALA A 201 2.31 -5.94 3.54
CA ALA A 201 3.21 -6.43 2.50
C ALA A 201 2.44 -6.95 1.28
N SER A 202 1.36 -7.69 1.51
CA SER A 202 0.46 -8.19 0.47
C SER A 202 -0.20 -7.04 -0.31
N ASN A 203 -0.69 -6.00 0.36
CA ASN A 203 -1.30 -4.84 -0.27
C ASN A 203 -0.30 -4.06 -1.13
N LEU A 204 0.93 -3.91 -0.66
CA LEU A 204 2.00 -3.25 -1.41
C LEU A 204 2.36 -4.04 -2.68
N PHE A 205 2.46 -5.36 -2.56
CA PHE A 205 2.71 -6.23 -3.71
C PHE A 205 1.55 -6.23 -4.72
N ALA A 206 0.31 -6.22 -4.23
CA ALA A 206 -0.87 -6.09 -5.08
C ALA A 206 -0.85 -4.79 -5.90
N ALA A 207 -0.46 -3.66 -5.31
CA ALA A 207 -0.31 -2.39 -6.01
C ALA A 207 0.77 -2.46 -7.11
N LEU A 208 1.91 -3.11 -6.85
CA LEU A 208 2.96 -3.33 -7.85
C LEU A 208 2.46 -4.22 -8.99
N LEU A 209 1.77 -5.30 -8.70
CA LEU A 209 1.21 -6.20 -9.71
C LEU A 209 0.13 -5.52 -10.56
N ASP A 210 -0.74 -4.73 -9.96
CA ASP A 210 -1.75 -3.94 -10.66
C ASP A 210 -1.11 -2.96 -11.65
N SER A 211 -0.07 -2.25 -11.22
CA SER A 211 0.68 -1.34 -12.07
C SER A 211 1.34 -2.07 -13.24
N ASN A 212 1.95 -3.24 -12.98
CA ASN A 212 2.58 -4.06 -14.02
C ASN A 212 1.54 -4.61 -15.00
N LEU A 213 0.41 -5.10 -14.50
CA LEU A 213 -0.68 -5.61 -15.35
C LEU A 213 -1.23 -4.51 -16.26
N SER A 214 -1.37 -3.29 -15.73
CA SER A 214 -1.78 -2.11 -16.49
C SER A 214 -0.79 -1.78 -17.63
N LEU A 215 0.51 -1.96 -17.39
CA LEU A 215 1.54 -1.74 -18.41
C LEU A 215 1.51 -2.78 -19.54
N ILE A 216 1.21 -4.04 -19.24
CA ILE A 216 1.15 -5.13 -20.22
C ILE A 216 -0.02 -4.94 -21.19
N HIS A 217 -1.08 -4.28 -20.77
CA HIS A 217 -2.31 -4.08 -21.53
C HIS A 217 -2.47 -2.66 -22.13
N ILE A 218 -1.37 -1.91 -22.26
CA ILE A 218 -1.28 -0.68 -23.04
C ILE A 218 -0.85 -1.01 -24.47
#